data_123b242550bd51bf2401e0c7a0b47892
#
_entry.id   123b242550bd51bf2401e0c7a0b47892
#
_cell.length_a   1.000
_cell.length_b   1.000
_cell.length_c   1.000
_cell.angle_alpha   90.00
_cell.angle_beta   90.00
_cell.angle_gamma   90.00
#
_symmetry.space_group_name_H-M   'P 1'
#
loop_
_entity.id
_entity.type
_entity.pdbx_description
1 polymer ?
#
loop_
_entity_poly.entity_id
_entity_poly.type
_entity_poly.pdbx_seq_one_letter_code
_entity_poly.pdbx_strand_id
1 'polypeptide(L)'
;THDSPWYRLYSEYRASRINPDDFLNRMFINAEAVKAEYEPYDLVWRFWLMACVQQCLDRNVPMWDLFTEEEILAWTEVENYCFYLQKSKDESNFGRGWGLAAYTLRHILEESAKDIRLGRHGVNLNFGHDGTVTCLLVNLDADNWGKTVDSPDKVYDIWQNWNIPMGSNVQFIFYRNDDGEIILK
;
A
#
# COMPACT_ATOMS: atom_id res chain seq x y z
N THR A 1 16.65 2.22 -0.20
CA THR A 1 17.76 2.54 0.72
C THR A 1 17.36 3.72 1.58
N HIS A 2 17.89 3.80 2.81
CA HIS A 2 17.63 4.88 3.77
C HIS A 2 18.00 6.28 3.23
N ASP A 3 18.77 6.36 2.17
CA ASP A 3 19.18 7.60 1.49
C ASP A 3 18.22 8.05 0.37
N SER A 4 17.13 7.33 0.13
CA SER A 4 16.19 7.72 -0.92
C SER A 4 15.35 8.93 -0.51
N PRO A 5 14.99 9.85 -1.44
CA PRO A 5 14.19 11.03 -1.11
C PRO A 5 12.85 10.68 -0.47
N TRP A 6 12.16 9.64 -0.95
CA TRP A 6 10.89 9.21 -0.38
C TRP A 6 11.03 8.73 1.07
N TYR A 7 12.16 8.05 1.42
CA TYR A 7 12.37 7.57 2.78
C TYR A 7 12.63 8.72 3.76
N ARG A 8 13.31 9.78 3.31
CA ARG A 8 13.50 10.99 4.11
C ARG A 8 12.16 11.66 4.40
N LEU A 9 11.32 11.88 3.38
CA LEU A 9 9.98 12.45 3.55
C LEU A 9 9.11 11.62 4.50
N TYR A 10 9.14 10.30 4.34
CA TYR A 10 8.46 9.38 5.25
C TYR A 10 8.96 9.53 6.69
N SER A 11 10.28 9.54 6.90
CA SER A 11 10.88 9.62 8.24
C SER A 11 10.58 10.96 8.93
N GLU A 12 10.61 12.05 8.19
CA GLU A 12 10.26 13.38 8.68
C GLU A 12 8.78 13.44 9.09
N TYR A 13 7.89 12.95 8.25
CA TYR A 13 6.45 12.89 8.56
C TYR A 13 6.17 11.97 9.76
N ARG A 14 6.74 10.78 9.78
CA ARG A 14 6.64 9.85 10.92
C ARG A 14 7.07 10.52 12.23
N ALA A 15 8.21 11.19 12.25
CA ALA A 15 8.72 11.86 13.44
C ALA A 15 7.84 13.03 13.89
N SER A 16 7.10 13.65 12.98
CA SER A 16 6.16 14.72 13.33
C SER A 16 4.84 14.21 13.91
N ARG A 17 4.48 12.94 13.68
CA ARG A 17 3.17 12.35 14.05
C ARG A 17 3.27 11.38 15.22
N ILE A 18 4.41 10.73 15.40
CA ILE A 18 4.58 9.62 16.34
C ILE A 18 5.75 9.90 17.26
N ASN A 19 5.48 9.83 18.56
CA ASN A 19 6.51 9.76 19.59
C ASN A 19 6.60 8.31 20.11
N PRO A 20 7.61 7.53 19.73
CA PRO A 20 7.71 6.13 20.15
C PRO A 20 7.89 5.98 21.66
N ASP A 21 8.42 7.00 22.36
CA ASP A 21 8.63 6.97 23.80
C ASP A 21 7.32 6.85 24.58
N ASP A 22 6.22 7.40 24.10
CA ASP A 22 4.91 7.33 24.76
C ASP A 22 4.44 5.88 24.84
N PHE A 23 4.56 5.14 23.74
CA PHE A 23 4.24 3.71 23.70
C PHE A 23 5.22 2.90 24.57
N LEU A 24 6.52 3.10 24.41
CA LEU A 24 7.56 2.33 25.11
C LEU A 24 7.49 2.51 26.62
N ASN A 25 7.28 3.73 27.11
CA ASN A 25 7.15 4.00 28.55
C ASN A 25 5.88 3.40 29.15
N ARG A 26 4.83 3.24 28.36
CA ARG A 26 3.60 2.58 28.78
C ARG A 26 3.75 1.06 28.81
N MET A 27 4.51 0.49 27.89
CA MET A 27 4.65 -0.95 27.73
C MET A 27 5.75 -1.58 28.57
N PHE A 28 6.82 -0.88 28.84
CA PHE A 28 8.01 -1.45 29.48
C PHE A 28 8.37 -0.76 30.79
N ILE A 29 8.67 -1.53 31.82
CA ILE A 29 9.11 -1.02 33.13
C ILE A 29 10.42 -0.22 32.99
N ASN A 30 11.29 -0.64 32.07
CA ASN A 30 12.57 0.05 31.78
C ASN A 30 12.67 0.27 30.27
N ALA A 31 12.03 1.31 29.77
CA ALA A 31 12.06 1.67 28.37
C ALA A 31 13.47 2.04 27.87
N GLU A 32 14.32 2.62 28.73
CA GLU A 32 15.70 2.98 28.35
C GLU A 32 16.54 1.72 28.02
N ALA A 33 16.38 0.65 28.77
CA ALA A 33 17.06 -0.61 28.46
C ALA A 33 16.58 -1.20 27.12
N VAL A 34 15.31 -1.06 26.79
CA VAL A 34 14.76 -1.49 25.49
C VAL A 34 15.30 -0.65 24.35
N LYS A 35 15.35 0.68 24.52
CA LYS A 35 15.89 1.61 23.51
C LYS A 35 17.39 1.43 23.27
N ALA A 36 18.11 0.88 24.22
CA ALA A 36 19.53 0.55 24.07
C ALA A 36 19.77 -0.65 23.12
N GLU A 37 18.76 -1.54 22.96
CA GLU A 37 18.84 -2.74 22.13
C GLU A 37 18.09 -2.64 20.81
N TYR A 38 17.02 -1.84 20.76
CA TYR A 38 16.11 -1.76 19.61
C TYR A 38 15.91 -0.33 19.16
N GLU A 39 15.83 -0.13 17.85
CA GLU A 39 15.43 1.15 17.30
C GLU A 39 13.97 1.43 17.66
N PRO A 40 13.64 2.55 18.33
CA PRO A 40 12.33 2.80 18.91
C PRO A 40 11.16 2.75 17.91
N TYR A 41 11.28 3.42 16.77
CA TYR A 41 10.23 3.43 15.76
C TYR A 41 10.01 2.05 15.13
N ASP A 42 11.09 1.31 14.85
CA ASP A 42 10.98 -0.04 14.27
C ASP A 42 10.30 -1.00 15.25
N LEU A 43 10.62 -0.90 16.54
CA LEU A 43 10.00 -1.73 17.56
C LEU A 43 8.49 -1.45 17.68
N VAL A 44 8.08 -0.18 17.80
CA VAL A 44 6.65 0.18 17.91
C VAL A 44 5.90 -0.18 16.64
N TRP A 45 6.51 0.03 15.47
CA TRP A 45 5.94 -0.39 14.18
C TRP A 45 5.69 -1.89 14.11
N ARG A 46 6.58 -2.72 14.66
CA ARG A 46 6.35 -4.18 14.73
C ARG A 46 5.16 -4.55 15.61
N PHE A 47 4.96 -3.86 16.73
CA PHE A 47 3.75 -4.05 17.53
C PHE A 47 2.49 -3.65 16.76
N TRP A 48 2.55 -2.53 16.04
CA TRP A 48 1.45 -2.08 15.20
C TRP A 48 1.14 -3.08 14.07
N LEU A 49 2.15 -3.64 13.40
CA LEU A 49 1.97 -4.69 12.39
C LEU A 49 1.31 -5.96 12.98
N MET A 50 1.73 -6.37 14.18
CA MET A 50 1.09 -7.50 14.85
C MET A 50 -0.39 -7.22 15.15
N ALA A 51 -0.72 -6.01 15.55
CA ALA A 51 -2.11 -5.60 15.74
C ALA A 51 -2.90 -5.63 14.43
N CYS A 52 -2.31 -5.20 13.31
CA CYS A 52 -2.95 -5.26 11.99
C CYS A 52 -3.29 -6.67 11.52
N VAL A 53 -2.55 -7.69 11.96
CA VAL A 53 -2.74 -9.09 11.52
C VAL A 53 -3.35 -9.99 12.59
N GLN A 54 -3.72 -9.45 13.76
CA GLN A 54 -4.23 -10.26 14.89
C GLN A 54 -5.46 -11.10 14.53
N GLN A 55 -6.30 -10.65 13.58
CA GLN A 55 -7.45 -11.41 13.10
C GLN A 55 -7.08 -12.73 12.40
N CYS A 56 -5.80 -12.89 12.01
CA CYS A 56 -5.27 -14.11 11.40
C CYS A 56 -4.82 -15.14 12.45
N LEU A 57 -4.90 -14.82 13.75
CA LEU A 57 -4.53 -15.71 14.83
C LEU A 57 -5.72 -16.60 15.24
N ASP A 58 -5.45 -17.85 15.59
CA ASP A 58 -6.47 -18.77 16.13
C ASP A 58 -6.95 -18.40 17.55
N ARG A 59 -6.33 -17.40 18.14
CA ARG A 59 -6.63 -16.90 19.48
C ARG A 59 -6.99 -15.42 19.43
N ASN A 60 -7.96 -15.02 20.23
CA ASN A 60 -8.23 -13.61 20.44
C ASN A 60 -7.11 -12.99 21.29
N VAL A 61 -6.23 -12.23 20.64
CA VAL A 61 -5.18 -11.46 21.29
C VAL A 61 -5.48 -9.98 21.02
N PRO A 62 -5.89 -9.21 22.03
CA PRO A 62 -6.35 -7.83 21.84
C PRO A 62 -5.15 -6.88 21.67
N MET A 63 -4.42 -7.02 20.57
CA MET A 63 -3.21 -6.23 20.30
C MET A 63 -3.52 -4.73 20.11
N TRP A 64 -4.73 -4.38 19.67
CA TRP A 64 -5.13 -2.98 19.55
C TRP A 64 -5.24 -2.27 20.90
N ASP A 65 -5.49 -2.99 21.98
CA ASP A 65 -5.56 -2.43 23.35
C ASP A 65 -4.19 -1.89 23.83
N LEU A 66 -3.11 -2.22 23.15
CA LEU A 66 -1.77 -1.70 23.42
C LEU A 66 -1.59 -0.25 22.95
N PHE A 67 -2.43 0.22 22.05
CA PHE A 67 -2.35 1.54 21.43
C PHE A 67 -3.50 2.43 21.86
N THR A 68 -3.26 3.73 21.92
CA THR A 68 -4.35 4.71 22.00
C THR A 68 -4.99 4.92 20.62
N GLU A 69 -6.21 5.48 20.58
CA GLU A 69 -6.87 5.79 19.31
C GLU A 69 -6.04 6.76 18.46
N GLU A 70 -5.40 7.73 19.09
CA GLU A 70 -4.52 8.70 18.42
C GLU A 70 -3.28 8.02 17.82
N GLU A 71 -2.69 7.07 18.53
CA GLU A 71 -1.55 6.28 18.02
C GLU A 71 -1.98 5.41 16.83
N ILE A 72 -3.14 4.78 16.90
CA ILE A 72 -3.68 3.98 15.79
C ILE A 72 -3.88 4.85 14.55
N LEU A 73 -4.50 6.02 14.71
CA LEU A 73 -4.71 6.96 13.61
C LEU A 73 -3.38 7.45 13.03
N ALA A 74 -2.45 7.88 13.89
CA ALA A 74 -1.15 8.39 13.48
C ALA A 74 -0.35 7.34 12.69
N TRP A 75 -0.31 6.09 13.16
CA TRP A 75 0.35 5.01 12.43
C TRP A 75 -0.34 4.70 11.11
N THR A 76 -1.66 4.73 11.06
CA THR A 76 -2.44 4.50 9.83
C THR A 76 -2.12 5.57 8.80
N GLU A 77 -2.08 6.84 9.18
CA GLU A 77 -1.73 7.95 8.30
C GLU A 77 -0.28 7.87 7.81
N VAL A 78 0.65 7.57 8.71
CA VAL A 78 2.07 7.44 8.41
C VAL A 78 2.33 6.30 7.42
N GLU A 79 1.73 5.14 7.63
CA GLU A 79 1.89 3.99 6.74
C GLU A 79 1.18 4.23 5.39
N ASN A 80 0.03 4.89 5.39
CA ASN A 80 -0.62 5.31 4.15
C ASN A 80 0.26 6.25 3.33
N TYR A 81 0.89 7.22 3.99
CA TYR A 81 1.86 8.11 3.34
C TYR A 81 3.09 7.36 2.82
N CYS A 82 3.59 6.38 3.57
CA CYS A 82 4.68 5.51 3.13
C CYS A 82 4.34 4.78 1.82
N PHE A 83 3.16 4.19 1.75
CA PHE A 83 2.66 3.53 0.54
C PHE A 83 2.49 4.51 -0.62
N TYR A 84 1.91 5.69 -0.35
CA TYR A 84 1.80 6.75 -1.34
C TYR A 84 3.16 7.12 -1.92
N LEU A 85 4.15 7.44 -1.09
CA LEU A 85 5.49 7.79 -1.54
C LEU A 85 6.15 6.70 -2.38
N GLN A 86 5.88 5.42 -2.06
CA GLN A 86 6.49 4.30 -2.76
C GLN A 86 5.77 3.92 -4.05
N LYS A 87 4.46 4.10 -4.14
CA LYS A 87 3.63 3.49 -5.21
C LYS A 87 2.96 4.49 -6.12
N SER A 88 2.78 5.75 -5.70
CA SER A 88 2.14 6.81 -6.49
C SER A 88 3.06 7.35 -7.59
N LYS A 89 2.58 8.37 -8.30
CA LYS A 89 3.37 9.16 -9.26
C LYS A 89 4.19 10.26 -8.59
N ASP A 90 4.36 10.22 -7.26
CA ASP A 90 5.21 11.16 -6.54
C ASP A 90 6.65 11.11 -7.05
N GLU A 91 7.27 12.27 -7.23
CA GLU A 91 8.60 12.41 -7.82
C GLU A 91 9.69 11.80 -6.95
N SER A 92 9.49 11.73 -5.65
CA SER A 92 10.49 11.22 -4.69
C SER A 92 10.84 9.74 -4.87
N ASN A 93 10.00 8.96 -5.55
CA ASN A 93 10.26 7.56 -5.85
C ASN A 93 10.90 7.31 -7.24
N PHE A 94 11.12 8.36 -8.02
CA PHE A 94 11.70 8.27 -9.38
C PHE A 94 10.96 7.34 -10.34
N GLY A 95 9.65 7.19 -10.18
CA GLY A 95 8.82 6.30 -11.00
C GLY A 95 9.05 4.79 -10.75
N ARG A 96 9.83 4.42 -9.73
CA ARG A 96 10.17 3.01 -9.48
C ARG A 96 8.99 2.18 -9.00
N GLY A 97 8.07 2.78 -8.24
CA GLY A 97 6.90 2.07 -7.72
C GLY A 97 5.93 1.70 -8.85
N TRP A 98 5.23 2.68 -9.35
CA TRP A 98 4.19 2.49 -10.36
C TRP A 98 4.75 1.98 -11.71
N GLY A 99 6.00 2.32 -12.07
CA GLY A 99 6.62 1.90 -13.32
C GLY A 99 6.78 0.38 -13.45
N LEU A 100 6.95 -0.36 -12.34
CA LEU A 100 7.03 -1.82 -12.36
C LEU A 100 5.74 -2.47 -12.86
N ALA A 101 4.58 -1.91 -12.52
CA ALA A 101 3.29 -2.44 -12.97
C ALA A 101 3.00 -2.17 -14.45
N ALA A 102 3.72 -1.27 -15.10
CA ALA A 102 3.58 -1.02 -16.53
C ALA A 102 3.92 -2.28 -17.37
N TYR A 103 4.90 -3.07 -16.93
CA TYR A 103 5.23 -4.35 -17.58
C TYR A 103 4.10 -5.38 -17.42
N THR A 104 3.51 -5.47 -16.24
CA THR A 104 2.37 -6.35 -15.96
C THR A 104 1.17 -5.95 -16.80
N LEU A 105 0.87 -4.65 -16.85
CA LEU A 105 -0.24 -4.13 -17.67
C LEU A 105 -0.01 -4.40 -19.16
N ARG A 106 1.20 -4.19 -19.66
CA ARG A 106 1.56 -4.52 -21.04
C ARG A 106 1.33 -6.00 -21.33
N HIS A 107 1.81 -6.89 -20.47
CA HIS A 107 1.64 -8.33 -20.62
C HIS A 107 0.14 -8.71 -20.69
N ILE A 108 -0.67 -8.16 -19.78
CA ILE A 108 -2.13 -8.39 -19.78
C ILE A 108 -2.75 -7.97 -21.12
N LEU A 109 -2.40 -6.80 -21.64
CA LEU A 109 -2.93 -6.28 -22.89
C LEU A 109 -2.46 -7.08 -24.10
N GLU A 110 -1.20 -7.49 -24.14
CA GLU A 110 -0.63 -8.30 -25.25
C GLU A 110 -1.26 -9.68 -25.32
N GLU A 111 -1.40 -10.39 -24.19
CA GLU A 111 -2.06 -11.71 -24.16
C GLU A 111 -3.56 -11.60 -24.48
N SER A 112 -4.24 -10.58 -23.96
CA SER A 112 -5.64 -10.32 -24.29
C SER A 112 -5.84 -10.05 -25.78
N ALA A 113 -4.99 -9.21 -26.37
CA ALA A 113 -5.05 -8.91 -27.81
C ALA A 113 -4.78 -10.16 -28.68
N LYS A 114 -3.90 -11.05 -28.23
CA LYS A 114 -3.64 -12.34 -28.90
C LYS A 114 -4.85 -13.27 -28.84
N ASP A 115 -5.48 -13.42 -27.67
CA ASP A 115 -6.65 -14.28 -27.50
C ASP A 115 -7.86 -13.74 -28.29
N ILE A 116 -8.06 -12.43 -28.31
CA ILE A 116 -9.09 -11.77 -29.13
C ILE A 116 -8.87 -12.07 -30.62
N ARG A 117 -7.64 -11.93 -31.15
CA ARG A 117 -7.33 -12.22 -32.56
C ARG A 117 -7.55 -13.67 -32.93
N LEU A 118 -7.26 -14.60 -32.00
CA LEU A 118 -7.43 -16.03 -32.21
C LEU A 118 -8.85 -16.53 -31.95
N GLY A 119 -9.77 -15.65 -31.53
CA GLY A 119 -11.13 -16.01 -31.16
C GLY A 119 -11.21 -16.97 -29.97
N ARG A 120 -10.23 -16.91 -29.10
CA ARG A 120 -10.18 -17.77 -27.90
C ARG A 120 -11.07 -17.21 -26.80
N HIS A 121 -11.75 -18.14 -26.12
CA HIS A 121 -12.41 -17.85 -24.85
C HIS A 121 -11.55 -18.45 -23.74
N GLY A 122 -11.31 -17.69 -22.68
CA GLY A 122 -10.47 -18.13 -21.58
C GLY A 122 -10.37 -17.11 -20.46
N VAL A 123 -9.60 -17.49 -19.44
CA VAL A 123 -9.29 -16.64 -18.30
C VAL A 123 -7.79 -16.71 -18.06
N ASN A 124 -7.16 -15.55 -18.00
CA ASN A 124 -5.76 -15.41 -17.59
C ASN A 124 -5.73 -14.85 -16.17
N LEU A 125 -5.17 -15.60 -15.22
CA LEU A 125 -5.08 -15.22 -13.83
C LEU A 125 -3.63 -14.86 -13.47
N ASN A 126 -3.45 -13.64 -12.96
CA ASN A 126 -2.17 -13.17 -12.45
C ASN A 126 -2.29 -12.97 -10.94
N PHE A 127 -1.40 -13.58 -10.18
CA PHE A 127 -1.37 -13.47 -8.73
C PHE A 127 -0.22 -12.54 -8.30
N GLY A 128 -0.49 -11.69 -7.34
CA GLY A 128 0.49 -10.72 -6.85
C GLY A 128 0.13 -10.21 -5.47
N HIS A 129 0.83 -9.18 -5.03
CA HIS A 129 0.58 -8.50 -3.77
C HIS A 129 -0.29 -7.25 -3.98
N ASP A 130 -0.83 -6.71 -2.88
CA ASP A 130 -1.51 -5.42 -2.81
C ASP A 130 -0.74 -4.30 -3.51
N GLY A 131 0.58 -4.23 -3.30
CA GLY A 131 1.44 -3.27 -3.96
C GLY A 131 1.42 -3.38 -5.50
N THR A 132 1.22 -4.56 -6.08
CA THR A 132 1.06 -4.73 -7.53
C THR A 132 -0.29 -4.19 -8.00
N VAL A 133 -1.35 -4.51 -7.25
CA VAL A 133 -2.70 -3.98 -7.53
C VAL A 133 -2.71 -2.46 -7.46
N THR A 134 -2.13 -1.89 -6.39
CA THR A 134 -1.97 -0.45 -6.21
C THR A 134 -1.28 0.20 -7.42
N CYS A 135 -0.15 -0.33 -7.84
CA CYS A 135 0.59 0.21 -8.99
C CYS A 135 -0.18 0.08 -10.31
N LEU A 136 -1.02 -0.95 -10.49
CA LEU A 136 -1.92 -1.06 -11.64
C LEU A 136 -2.97 0.06 -11.62
N LEU A 137 -3.62 0.31 -10.47
CA LEU A 137 -4.59 1.40 -10.31
C LEU A 137 -3.96 2.76 -10.59
N VAL A 138 -2.73 2.99 -10.12
CA VAL A 138 -1.95 4.22 -10.40
C VAL A 138 -1.69 4.39 -11.90
N ASN A 139 -1.31 3.30 -12.62
CA ASN A 139 -1.08 3.36 -14.06
C ASN A 139 -2.37 3.62 -14.85
N LEU A 140 -3.48 3.05 -14.42
CA LEU A 140 -4.79 3.21 -15.04
C LEU A 140 -5.46 4.53 -14.66
N ASP A 141 -4.91 5.27 -13.69
CA ASP A 141 -5.53 6.46 -13.07
C ASP A 141 -6.96 6.17 -12.56
N ALA A 142 -7.17 4.94 -12.08
CA ALA A 142 -8.46 4.49 -11.61
C ALA A 142 -8.79 5.21 -10.29
N ASP A 143 -9.98 5.79 -10.20
CA ASP A 143 -10.52 6.42 -9.00
C ASP A 143 -9.53 7.39 -8.30
N ASN A 144 -8.86 8.22 -9.10
CA ASN A 144 -7.86 9.21 -8.65
C ASN A 144 -6.52 8.65 -8.09
N TRP A 145 -6.27 7.35 -8.16
CA TRP A 145 -5.00 6.75 -7.70
C TRP A 145 -3.76 7.31 -8.41
N GLY A 146 -3.92 7.87 -9.61
CA GLY A 146 -2.85 8.53 -10.35
C GLY A 146 -2.55 9.96 -9.92
N LYS A 147 -3.34 10.56 -9.01
CA LYS A 147 -3.13 11.92 -8.53
C LYS A 147 -1.97 12.01 -7.56
N THR A 148 -1.33 13.19 -7.57
CA THR A 148 -0.32 13.57 -6.59
C THR A 148 -0.81 14.72 -5.72
N VAL A 149 -0.23 14.84 -4.52
CA VAL A 149 -0.52 15.89 -3.56
C VAL A 149 0.74 16.65 -3.20
N ASP A 150 0.58 17.88 -2.73
CA ASP A 150 1.64 18.80 -2.34
C ASP A 150 1.95 18.76 -0.83
N SER A 151 1.17 18.00 -0.05
CA SER A 151 1.31 17.89 1.40
C SER A 151 0.96 16.49 1.88
N PRO A 152 1.71 15.92 2.86
CA PRO A 152 1.37 14.63 3.47
C PRO A 152 -0.04 14.55 4.03
N ASP A 153 -0.53 15.62 4.63
CA ASP A 153 -1.86 15.69 5.26
C ASP A 153 -3.01 15.53 4.25
N LYS A 154 -2.76 15.80 2.97
CA LYS A 154 -3.75 15.63 1.90
C LYS A 154 -3.78 14.23 1.30
N VAL A 155 -2.83 13.38 1.64
CA VAL A 155 -2.76 12.01 1.11
C VAL A 155 -3.99 11.22 1.54
N TYR A 156 -4.41 11.38 2.78
CA TYR A 156 -5.59 10.68 3.32
C TYR A 156 -6.87 10.93 2.52
N ASP A 157 -7.01 12.12 1.94
CA ASP A 157 -8.23 12.51 1.20
C ASP A 157 -8.34 11.81 -0.17
N ILE A 158 -7.21 11.43 -0.77
CA ILE A 158 -7.17 10.87 -2.11
C ILE A 158 -6.62 9.45 -2.18
N TRP A 159 -5.84 9.04 -1.21
CA TRP A 159 -5.13 7.77 -1.21
C TRP A 159 -5.31 7.05 0.12
N GLN A 160 -5.87 5.84 0.04
CA GLN A 160 -6.20 5.03 1.22
C GLN A 160 -5.83 3.58 0.91
N ASN A 161 -4.61 3.18 1.29
CA ASN A 161 -4.07 1.86 0.97
C ASN A 161 -4.91 0.69 1.51
N TRP A 162 -5.63 0.88 2.60
CA TRP A 162 -6.56 -0.12 3.16
C TRP A 162 -7.79 -0.41 2.29
N ASN A 163 -8.06 0.40 1.25
CA ASN A 163 -9.09 0.10 0.25
C ASN A 163 -8.68 -1.04 -0.69
N ILE A 164 -7.45 -1.57 -0.53
CA ILE A 164 -6.96 -2.75 -1.23
C ILE A 164 -6.68 -3.86 -0.20
N PRO A 165 -7.73 -4.45 0.39
CA PRO A 165 -7.57 -5.54 1.35
C PRO A 165 -7.14 -6.84 0.65
N MET A 166 -6.79 -7.86 1.45
CA MET A 166 -6.51 -9.20 0.93
C MET A 166 -7.67 -9.72 0.07
N GLY A 167 -7.34 -10.29 -1.08
CA GLY A 167 -8.33 -10.77 -2.05
C GLY A 167 -8.80 -9.71 -3.05
N SER A 168 -8.31 -8.46 -2.95
CA SER A 168 -8.56 -7.44 -3.96
C SER A 168 -8.07 -7.88 -5.32
N ASN A 169 -8.81 -7.50 -6.35
CA ASN A 169 -8.46 -7.84 -7.72
C ASN A 169 -8.83 -6.73 -8.71
N VAL A 170 -8.14 -6.72 -9.84
CA VAL A 170 -8.49 -5.90 -11.01
C VAL A 170 -8.86 -6.87 -12.12
N GLN A 171 -10.03 -6.66 -12.73
CA GLN A 171 -10.54 -7.50 -13.79
C GLN A 171 -10.59 -6.72 -15.10
N PHE A 172 -10.02 -7.29 -16.16
CA PHE A 172 -10.15 -6.81 -17.53
C PHE A 172 -11.06 -7.80 -18.27
N ILE A 173 -12.30 -7.43 -18.50
CA ILE A 173 -13.30 -8.31 -19.14
C ILE A 173 -13.57 -7.81 -20.54
N PHE A 174 -13.21 -8.62 -21.54
CA PHE A 174 -13.40 -8.31 -22.94
C PHE A 174 -14.64 -9.01 -23.46
N TYR A 175 -15.56 -8.24 -24.00
CA TYR A 175 -16.77 -8.72 -24.67
C TYR A 175 -16.66 -8.49 -26.16
N ARG A 176 -17.17 -9.42 -26.95
CA ARG A 176 -17.35 -9.24 -28.37
C ARG A 176 -18.85 -9.22 -28.69
N ASN A 177 -19.33 -8.19 -29.39
CA ASN A 177 -20.69 -8.12 -29.87
C ASN A 177 -20.84 -8.89 -31.20
N ASP A 178 -22.07 -8.98 -31.71
CA ASP A 178 -22.39 -9.71 -32.96
C ASP A 178 -21.74 -9.06 -34.19
N ASP A 179 -21.43 -7.78 -34.14
CA ASP A 179 -20.74 -7.02 -35.19
C ASP A 179 -19.20 -7.17 -35.12
N GLY A 180 -18.70 -7.91 -34.15
CA GLY A 180 -17.27 -8.18 -33.95
C GLY A 180 -16.52 -7.09 -33.20
N GLU A 181 -17.17 -6.06 -32.68
CA GLU A 181 -16.55 -5.02 -31.87
C GLU A 181 -16.18 -5.55 -30.48
N ILE A 182 -15.04 -5.08 -29.97
CA ILE A 182 -14.54 -5.47 -28.65
C ILE A 182 -14.80 -4.34 -27.66
N ILE A 183 -15.44 -4.70 -26.55
CA ILE A 183 -15.70 -3.80 -25.42
C ILE A 183 -14.93 -4.33 -24.22
N LEU A 184 -14.16 -3.45 -23.56
CA LEU A 184 -13.49 -3.71 -22.31
C LEU A 184 -14.32 -3.15 -21.15
N LYS A 185 -14.51 -3.98 -20.13
CA LYS A 185 -15.07 -3.61 -18.83
C LYS A 185 -14.04 -3.82 -17.75
#